data_f27926e838bd31a9a5045a608fcfc832
#
_entry.id   f27926e838bd31a9a5045a608fcfc832
#
_cell.length_a   1.000
_cell.length_b   1.000
_cell.length_c   1.000
_cell.angle_alpha   90.00
_cell.angle_beta   90.00
_cell.angle_gamma   90.00
#
_symmetry.space_group_name_H-M   'P 1'
#
loop_
_entity.id
_entity.type
_entity.pdbx_description
1 polymer ?
#
loop_
_entity_poly.entity_id
_entity_poly.type
_entity_poly.pdbx_seq_one_letter_code
_entity_poly.pdbx_strand_id
1 'polypeptide(L)'
;MAFDFKKEYKEFYMPKNKPEIVIVPKANYIAVRGKGDPNEEGRTYQQAISILYAVAYTLKMSYKTDYKIEGFFEYVVPPLEGFGWRNDVDGVDYSDKSSFNWISVIRLPDFVSKADFEWSVATATKKKKLDCTPAEFLTVDEGLCVQIMHAGPFDDEPVTVALMDAYLEQNGYVNDFSESRLHHEIYLSDARKVAPDKWKTVIRHPIKKA
;
A
#
# COMPACT_ATOMS: atom_id res chain seq x y z
N MET A 1 17.62 -17.92 0.39
CA MET A 1 17.43 -16.52 -0.10
C MET A 1 16.14 -16.03 0.55
N ALA A 2 16.09 -14.81 1.10
CA ALA A 2 14.87 -14.30 1.73
C ALA A 2 13.75 -14.14 0.70
N PHE A 3 12.51 -14.46 1.07
CA PHE A 3 11.33 -14.29 0.23
C PHE A 3 11.13 -12.80 -0.08
N ASP A 4 10.97 -12.45 -1.35
CA ASP A 4 10.79 -11.06 -1.81
C ASP A 4 9.45 -10.95 -2.56
N PHE A 5 8.48 -10.28 -1.94
CA PHE A 5 7.12 -10.13 -2.48
C PHE A 5 7.12 -9.59 -3.92
N LYS A 6 8.00 -8.65 -4.24
CA LYS A 6 8.10 -8.11 -5.61
C LYS A 6 8.55 -9.13 -6.64
N LYS A 7 9.29 -10.16 -6.22
CA LYS A 7 9.81 -11.21 -7.10
C LYS A 7 8.85 -12.39 -7.20
N GLU A 8 8.21 -12.73 -6.08
CA GLU A 8 7.32 -13.89 -5.99
C GLU A 8 5.91 -13.57 -6.54
N TYR A 9 5.43 -12.33 -6.33
CA TYR A 9 4.12 -11.86 -6.80
C TYR A 9 4.27 -10.76 -7.86
N LYS A 10 5.02 -11.07 -8.94
CA LYS A 10 5.30 -10.09 -10.01
C LYS A 10 4.03 -9.54 -10.65
N GLU A 11 2.99 -10.34 -10.75
CA GLU A 11 1.69 -9.94 -11.28
C GLU A 11 1.06 -8.79 -10.51
N PHE A 12 1.36 -8.64 -9.22
CA PHE A 12 0.81 -7.57 -8.39
C PHE A 12 1.77 -6.39 -8.17
N TYR A 13 3.09 -6.65 -8.22
CA TYR A 13 4.11 -5.65 -7.88
C TYR A 13 4.89 -5.12 -9.09
N MET A 14 4.87 -5.84 -10.22
CA MET A 14 5.66 -5.50 -11.40
C MET A 14 4.82 -5.57 -12.68
N PRO A 15 3.61 -4.95 -12.71
CA PRO A 15 2.82 -4.89 -13.93
C PRO A 15 3.57 -4.14 -15.04
N LYS A 16 3.06 -4.23 -16.25
CA LYS A 16 3.57 -3.46 -17.38
C LYS A 16 3.09 -2.01 -17.30
N ASN A 17 3.69 -1.14 -18.12
CA ASN A 17 3.25 0.24 -18.32
C ASN A 17 2.06 0.36 -19.28
N LYS A 18 1.16 -0.61 -19.26
CA LYS A 18 -0.12 -0.63 -19.96
C LYS A 18 -1.16 -1.27 -19.05
N PRO A 19 -2.43 -0.82 -19.10
CA PRO A 19 -3.46 -1.36 -18.24
C PRO A 19 -3.64 -2.86 -18.44
N GLU A 20 -3.86 -3.56 -17.34
CA GLU A 20 -4.21 -4.99 -17.33
C GLU A 20 -5.21 -5.29 -16.21
N ILE A 21 -6.11 -6.25 -16.46
CA ILE A 21 -7.06 -6.71 -15.45
C ILE A 21 -6.39 -7.80 -14.62
N VAL A 22 -6.59 -7.73 -13.30
CA VAL A 22 -6.03 -8.67 -12.33
C VAL A 22 -7.06 -9.01 -11.26
N ILE A 23 -6.99 -10.22 -10.71
CA ILE A 23 -7.75 -10.60 -9.51
C ILE A 23 -6.75 -10.61 -8.33
N VAL A 24 -6.90 -9.64 -7.44
CA VAL A 24 -6.02 -9.49 -6.28
C VAL A 24 -6.60 -10.28 -5.11
N PRO A 25 -5.85 -11.25 -4.56
CA PRO A 25 -6.32 -12.03 -3.44
C PRO A 25 -6.37 -11.17 -2.16
N LYS A 26 -7.23 -11.59 -1.24
CA LYS A 26 -7.30 -11.04 0.10
C LYS A 26 -5.93 -11.08 0.78
N ALA A 27 -5.54 -9.99 1.41
CA ALA A 27 -4.27 -9.88 2.10
C ALA A 27 -4.38 -9.10 3.41
N ASN A 28 -3.41 -9.31 4.31
CA ASN A 28 -3.32 -8.61 5.58
C ASN A 28 -2.20 -7.56 5.53
N TYR A 29 -2.41 -6.47 6.22
CA TYR A 29 -1.50 -5.32 6.26
C TYR A 29 -1.33 -4.78 7.67
N ILE A 30 -0.16 -4.19 7.93
CA ILE A 30 -0.02 -3.15 8.95
C ILE A 30 -0.55 -1.87 8.33
N ALA A 31 -1.46 -1.17 8.99
CA ALA A 31 -2.08 0.05 8.47
C ALA A 31 -1.99 1.20 9.48
N VAL A 32 -1.85 2.43 8.97
CA VAL A 32 -2.02 3.66 9.74
C VAL A 32 -2.85 4.62 8.90
N ARG A 33 -3.90 5.17 9.51
CA ARG A 33 -4.84 6.10 8.85
C ARG A 33 -4.46 7.54 9.11
N GLY A 34 -4.77 8.39 8.13
CA GLY A 34 -4.61 9.82 8.28
C GLY A 34 -5.41 10.61 7.26
N LYS A 35 -5.29 11.94 7.36
CA LYS A 35 -5.96 12.91 6.49
C LYS A 35 -5.01 14.07 6.18
N GLY A 36 -5.19 14.70 5.02
CA GLY A 36 -4.39 15.82 4.54
C GLY A 36 -3.40 15.42 3.46
N ASP A 37 -2.67 16.40 2.94
CA ASP A 37 -1.66 16.18 1.90
C ASP A 37 -0.48 15.36 2.45
N PRO A 38 -0.18 14.18 1.89
CA PRO A 38 0.98 13.40 2.29
C PRO A 38 2.32 14.10 2.03
N ASN A 39 2.33 15.11 1.13
CA ASN A 39 3.53 15.86 0.76
C ASN A 39 3.73 17.12 1.61
N GLU A 40 2.74 17.55 2.41
CA GLU A 40 2.95 18.65 3.35
C GLU A 40 4.04 18.30 4.36
N GLU A 41 4.87 19.26 4.70
CA GLU A 41 5.87 19.16 5.79
C GLU A 41 5.19 19.01 7.17
N GLY A 42 4.24 18.10 7.26
CA GLY A 42 3.51 17.73 8.45
C GLY A 42 4.05 16.43 9.05
N ARG A 43 4.19 16.40 10.35
CA ARG A 43 4.69 15.21 11.08
C ARG A 43 3.81 13.98 10.95
N THR A 44 2.53 14.11 10.55
CA THR A 44 1.53 13.04 10.60
C THR A 44 1.81 11.91 9.63
N TYR A 45 2.05 12.21 8.34
CA TYR A 45 2.33 11.19 7.33
C TYR A 45 3.71 10.53 7.57
N GLN A 46 4.73 11.33 7.87
CA GLN A 46 6.06 10.81 8.17
C GLN A 46 6.07 9.98 9.46
N GLN A 47 5.26 10.35 10.44
CA GLN A 47 5.07 9.56 11.66
C GLN A 47 4.38 8.23 11.35
N ALA A 48 3.34 8.21 10.51
CA ALA A 48 2.68 7.00 10.07
C ALA A 48 3.67 6.02 9.41
N ILE A 49 4.50 6.51 8.47
CA ILE A 49 5.55 5.70 7.85
C ILE A 49 6.53 5.15 8.89
N SER A 50 6.92 5.96 9.87
CA SER A 50 7.83 5.54 10.95
C SER A 50 7.24 4.42 11.79
N ILE A 51 5.94 4.51 12.12
CA ILE A 51 5.18 3.48 12.83
C ILE A 51 5.14 2.18 12.02
N LEU A 52 4.74 2.26 10.75
CA LEU A 52 4.64 1.11 9.86
C LEU A 52 5.96 0.32 9.80
N TYR A 53 7.07 1.01 9.56
CA TYR A 53 8.37 0.35 9.50
C TYR A 53 8.86 -0.15 10.87
N ALA A 54 8.55 0.54 11.97
CA ALA A 54 8.90 0.05 13.31
C ALA A 54 8.22 -1.29 13.61
N VAL A 55 6.93 -1.43 13.28
CA VAL A 55 6.17 -2.66 13.46
C VAL A 55 6.64 -3.75 12.49
N ALA A 56 6.77 -3.42 11.18
CA ALA A 56 7.21 -4.37 10.15
C ALA A 56 8.59 -4.97 10.45
N TYR A 57 9.55 -4.15 10.84
CA TYR A 57 10.88 -4.65 11.20
C TYR A 57 10.89 -5.40 12.52
N THR A 58 10.00 -5.11 13.46
CA THR A 58 9.86 -5.89 14.69
C THR A 58 9.38 -7.30 14.38
N LEU A 59 8.37 -7.45 13.51
CA LEU A 59 7.92 -8.76 13.00
C LEU A 59 9.04 -9.48 12.26
N LYS A 60 9.66 -8.82 11.29
CA LYS A 60 10.74 -9.40 10.49
C LYS A 60 11.88 -9.93 11.36
N MET A 61 12.22 -9.24 12.43
CA MET A 61 13.35 -9.59 13.30
C MET A 61 12.94 -10.43 14.52
N SER A 62 11.71 -10.92 14.60
CA SER A 62 11.20 -11.74 15.71
C SER A 62 12.06 -12.99 15.94
N TYR A 63 12.57 -13.60 14.87
CA TYR A 63 13.42 -14.80 14.95
C TYR A 63 14.70 -14.60 15.77
N LYS A 64 15.13 -13.35 15.99
CA LYS A 64 16.27 -13.01 16.85
C LYS A 64 15.88 -12.78 18.32
N THR A 65 14.63 -12.97 18.67
CA THR A 65 14.08 -12.79 20.01
C THR A 65 13.56 -14.12 20.56
N ASP A 66 13.08 -14.12 21.80
CA ASP A 66 12.42 -15.30 22.39
C ASP A 66 11.02 -15.52 21.84
N TYR A 67 10.42 -14.50 21.20
CA TYR A 67 9.12 -14.62 20.54
C TYR A 67 9.26 -15.29 19.18
N LYS A 68 8.59 -16.44 19.02
CA LYS A 68 8.62 -17.23 17.79
C LYS A 68 7.27 -17.18 17.09
N ILE A 69 7.26 -16.72 15.85
CA ILE A 69 6.08 -16.72 14.99
C ILE A 69 6.00 -18.08 14.29
N GLU A 70 4.86 -18.74 14.39
CA GLU A 70 4.64 -20.04 13.75
C GLU A 70 4.69 -19.87 12.21
N GLY A 71 5.33 -20.80 11.51
CA GLY A 71 5.47 -20.76 10.06
C GLY A 71 6.41 -19.68 9.54
N PHE A 72 7.17 -19.00 10.42
CA PHE A 72 8.09 -17.93 10.02
C PHE A 72 9.12 -18.40 8.99
N PHE A 73 9.30 -17.60 7.95
CA PHE A 73 10.42 -17.67 7.04
C PHE A 73 11.02 -16.27 6.82
N GLU A 74 12.30 -16.21 6.46
CA GLU A 74 12.95 -14.92 6.18
C GLU A 74 12.37 -14.27 4.93
N TYR A 75 11.99 -12.99 5.04
CA TYR A 75 11.43 -12.19 3.94
C TYR A 75 12.01 -10.79 3.89
N VAL A 76 11.90 -10.16 2.72
CA VAL A 76 12.15 -8.72 2.54
C VAL A 76 10.87 -7.99 2.94
N VAL A 77 10.97 -6.94 3.76
CA VAL A 77 9.80 -6.11 4.08
C VAL A 77 9.23 -5.58 2.77
N PRO A 78 7.93 -5.80 2.51
CA PRO A 78 7.28 -5.32 1.28
C PRO A 78 7.36 -3.81 1.12
N PRO A 79 7.11 -3.29 -0.09
CA PRO A 79 7.04 -1.86 -0.32
C PRO A 79 6.03 -1.17 0.60
N LEU A 80 6.18 0.13 0.78
CA LEU A 80 5.11 0.98 1.28
C LEU A 80 4.01 1.03 0.22
N GLU A 81 2.77 0.92 0.66
CA GLU A 81 1.57 1.02 -0.18
C GLU A 81 0.62 2.03 0.45
N GLY A 82 -0.31 2.57 -0.33
CA GLY A 82 -1.29 3.54 0.14
C GLY A 82 -2.65 3.32 -0.49
N PHE A 83 -3.70 3.37 0.33
CA PHE A 83 -5.07 3.51 -0.14
C PHE A 83 -5.51 4.94 0.06
N GLY A 84 -6.14 5.54 -0.96
CA GLY A 84 -6.58 6.92 -0.94
C GLY A 84 -8.03 7.09 -1.38
N TRP A 85 -8.74 8.07 -0.80
CA TRP A 85 -10.07 8.48 -1.23
C TRP A 85 -10.41 9.90 -0.80
N ARG A 86 -11.43 10.47 -1.43
CA ARG A 86 -12.12 11.67 -0.96
C ARG A 86 -13.59 11.33 -0.71
N ASN A 87 -14.18 11.98 0.27
CA ASN A 87 -15.58 11.70 0.67
C ASN A 87 -16.62 12.23 -0.34
N ASP A 88 -16.22 13.14 -1.22
CA ASP A 88 -17.07 13.92 -2.11
C ASP A 88 -16.92 13.55 -3.60
N VAL A 89 -16.07 12.58 -3.91
CA VAL A 89 -15.81 12.10 -5.28
C VAL A 89 -15.65 10.60 -5.34
N ASP A 90 -16.11 9.98 -6.42
CA ASP A 90 -15.80 8.59 -6.72
C ASP A 90 -14.35 8.50 -7.25
N GLY A 91 -13.49 7.86 -6.47
CA GLY A 91 -12.07 7.69 -6.82
C GLY A 91 -11.15 8.74 -6.20
N VAL A 92 -10.17 9.21 -6.96
CA VAL A 92 -9.15 10.17 -6.54
C VAL A 92 -9.24 11.44 -7.37
N ASP A 93 -9.34 12.59 -6.70
CA ASP A 93 -9.19 13.90 -7.31
C ASP A 93 -7.89 14.54 -6.80
N TYR A 94 -6.95 14.72 -7.70
CA TYR A 94 -5.62 15.26 -7.41
C TYR A 94 -5.60 16.79 -7.25
N SER A 95 -6.73 17.49 -7.47
CA SER A 95 -6.79 18.96 -7.47
C SER A 95 -6.73 19.57 -6.06
N ASP A 96 -7.19 18.82 -5.03
CA ASP A 96 -7.15 19.26 -3.63
C ASP A 96 -6.65 18.13 -2.72
N LYS A 97 -5.35 18.11 -2.49
CA LYS A 97 -4.68 17.12 -1.65
C LYS A 97 -4.95 17.32 -0.15
N SER A 98 -5.40 18.51 0.27
CA SER A 98 -5.67 18.80 1.69
C SER A 98 -6.87 18.04 2.24
N SER A 99 -7.81 17.65 1.38
CA SER A 99 -9.02 16.87 1.71
C SER A 99 -8.84 15.35 1.58
N PHE A 100 -7.65 14.88 1.19
CA PHE A 100 -7.34 13.47 1.07
C PHE A 100 -7.49 12.72 2.38
N ASN A 101 -8.17 11.58 2.34
CA ASN A 101 -8.06 10.55 3.36
C ASN A 101 -7.13 9.46 2.84
N TRP A 102 -6.26 8.96 3.69
CA TRP A 102 -5.31 7.92 3.30
C TRP A 102 -5.15 6.85 4.37
N ILE A 103 -4.81 5.65 3.91
CA ILE A 103 -4.35 4.55 4.75
C ILE A 103 -2.99 4.13 4.19
N SER A 104 -1.92 4.46 4.89
CA SER A 104 -0.59 3.94 4.55
C SER A 104 -0.45 2.53 5.09
N VAL A 105 0.08 1.61 4.28
CA VAL A 105 0.14 0.20 4.65
C VAL A 105 1.47 -0.45 4.25
N ILE A 106 1.80 -1.54 4.94
CA ILE A 106 2.82 -2.51 4.53
C ILE A 106 2.19 -3.90 4.60
N ARG A 107 2.24 -4.65 3.50
CA ARG A 107 1.70 -6.00 3.44
C ARG A 107 2.38 -6.92 4.46
N LEU A 108 1.60 -7.76 5.12
CA LEU A 108 2.07 -8.79 6.02
C LEU A 108 2.23 -10.13 5.28
N PRO A 109 3.25 -10.93 5.60
CA PRO A 109 3.26 -12.35 5.22
C PRO A 109 2.07 -13.09 5.82
N ASP A 110 1.58 -14.10 5.11
CA ASP A 110 0.36 -14.83 5.48
C ASP A 110 0.49 -15.60 6.81
N PHE A 111 1.71 -15.87 7.26
CA PHE A 111 1.97 -16.52 8.56
C PHE A 111 1.79 -15.57 9.75
N VAL A 112 1.71 -14.26 9.54
CA VAL A 112 1.56 -13.29 10.63
C VAL A 112 0.12 -13.25 11.10
N SER A 113 -0.13 -13.71 12.31
CA SER A 113 -1.43 -13.63 12.97
C SER A 113 -1.68 -12.25 13.59
N LYS A 114 -2.93 -11.98 13.96
CA LYS A 114 -3.28 -10.77 14.71
C LYS A 114 -2.54 -10.68 16.06
N ALA A 115 -2.33 -11.83 16.73
CA ALA A 115 -1.57 -11.87 17.99
C ALA A 115 -0.09 -11.49 17.78
N ASP A 116 0.53 -11.95 16.68
CA ASP A 116 1.90 -11.56 16.34
C ASP A 116 2.00 -10.07 16.04
N PHE A 117 1.01 -9.52 15.35
CA PHE A 117 0.93 -8.09 15.10
C PHE A 117 0.82 -7.30 16.42
N GLU A 118 -0.08 -7.67 17.33
CA GLU A 118 -0.26 -7.01 18.63
C GLU A 118 1.02 -7.06 19.47
N TRP A 119 1.69 -8.22 19.49
CA TRP A 119 3.01 -8.35 20.11
C TRP A 119 4.02 -7.40 19.50
N SER A 120 4.03 -7.26 18.17
CA SER A 120 4.99 -6.41 17.47
C SER A 120 4.76 -4.93 17.75
N VAL A 121 3.50 -4.48 17.83
CA VAL A 121 3.14 -3.09 18.20
C VAL A 121 3.64 -2.77 19.61
N ALA A 122 3.35 -3.63 20.60
CA ALA A 122 3.79 -3.45 21.97
C ALA A 122 5.33 -3.43 22.09
N THR A 123 5.99 -4.35 21.36
CA THR A 123 7.45 -4.47 21.36
C THR A 123 8.12 -3.27 20.67
N ALA A 124 7.58 -2.82 19.52
CA ALA A 124 8.09 -1.65 18.79
C ALA A 124 7.96 -0.37 19.63
N THR A 125 6.80 -0.14 20.23
CA THR A 125 6.55 1.00 21.13
C THR A 125 7.59 1.06 22.25
N LYS A 126 7.81 -0.07 22.92
CA LYS A 126 8.78 -0.15 24.03
C LYS A 126 10.22 0.09 23.58
N LYS A 127 10.63 -0.51 22.45
CA LYS A 127 12.03 -0.46 21.98
C LYS A 127 12.39 0.84 21.26
N LYS A 128 11.46 1.44 20.53
CA LYS A 128 11.75 2.58 19.65
C LYS A 128 11.41 3.93 20.30
N LYS A 129 10.79 3.95 21.48
CA LYS A 129 10.25 5.17 22.10
C LYS A 129 9.32 5.94 21.15
N LEU A 130 8.60 5.21 20.31
CA LEU A 130 7.64 5.68 19.34
C LEU A 130 6.30 5.03 19.67
N ASP A 131 5.26 5.82 19.87
CA ASP A 131 3.91 5.28 20.06
C ASP A 131 3.44 4.63 18.76
N CYS A 132 3.38 3.29 18.75
CA CYS A 132 2.92 2.49 17.62
C CYS A 132 1.44 2.07 17.77
N THR A 133 0.73 2.54 18.80
CA THR A 133 -0.69 2.19 19.02
C THR A 133 -1.64 2.64 17.89
N PRO A 134 -1.33 3.67 17.05
CA PRO A 134 -2.14 3.97 15.88
C PRO A 134 -2.08 2.91 14.77
N ALA A 135 -1.18 1.92 14.85
CA ALA A 135 -1.12 0.84 13.87
C ALA A 135 -2.31 -0.11 14.02
N GLU A 136 -2.89 -0.51 12.88
CA GLU A 136 -4.01 -1.43 12.77
C GLU A 136 -3.60 -2.70 12.01
N PHE A 137 -4.19 -3.85 12.38
CA PHE A 137 -4.18 -5.06 11.56
C PHE A 137 -5.34 -4.98 10.58
N LEU A 138 -5.06 -4.64 9.33
CA LEU A 138 -6.07 -4.43 8.29
C LEU A 138 -6.08 -5.60 7.32
N THR A 139 -7.26 -6.14 7.06
CA THR A 139 -7.47 -7.13 6.00
C THR A 139 -8.20 -6.46 4.84
N VAL A 140 -7.64 -6.54 3.63
CA VAL A 140 -8.22 -5.98 2.41
C VAL A 140 -8.48 -7.10 1.41
N ASP A 141 -9.65 -7.07 0.79
CA ASP A 141 -10.06 -7.94 -0.32
C ASP A 141 -10.35 -7.04 -1.53
N GLU A 142 -9.35 -6.83 -2.38
CA GLU A 142 -9.51 -5.95 -3.55
C GLU A 142 -10.26 -6.65 -4.69
N GLY A 143 -10.13 -7.97 -4.84
CA GLY A 143 -10.80 -8.76 -5.87
C GLY A 143 -10.44 -8.33 -7.29
N LEU A 144 -11.44 -8.10 -8.14
CA LEU A 144 -11.26 -7.72 -9.54
C LEU A 144 -10.82 -6.26 -9.65
N CYS A 145 -9.64 -6.04 -10.26
CA CYS A 145 -9.02 -4.73 -10.40
C CYS A 145 -8.46 -4.51 -11.80
N VAL A 146 -8.26 -3.27 -12.19
CA VAL A 146 -7.35 -2.85 -13.24
C VAL A 146 -6.09 -2.28 -12.61
N GLN A 147 -4.93 -2.52 -13.20
CA GLN A 147 -3.67 -1.97 -12.72
C GLN A 147 -2.73 -1.58 -13.86
N ILE A 148 -1.78 -0.71 -13.55
CA ILE A 148 -0.74 -0.24 -14.47
C ILE A 148 0.51 0.18 -13.69
N MET A 149 1.69 0.06 -14.29
CA MET A 149 2.90 0.71 -13.80
C MET A 149 2.92 2.16 -14.27
N HIS A 150 2.87 3.09 -13.32
CA HIS A 150 3.20 4.50 -13.55
C HIS A 150 4.72 4.69 -13.40
N ALA A 151 5.32 5.43 -14.33
CA ALA A 151 6.73 5.84 -14.27
C ALA A 151 6.80 7.36 -14.39
N GLY A 152 7.29 8.03 -13.36
CA GLY A 152 7.37 9.48 -13.28
C GLY A 152 6.92 10.04 -11.92
N PRO A 153 6.83 11.39 -11.83
CA PRO A 153 6.34 12.07 -10.63
C PRO A 153 4.87 11.76 -10.36
N PHE A 154 4.47 11.78 -9.09
CA PHE A 154 3.08 11.56 -8.68
C PHE A 154 2.10 12.56 -9.33
N ASP A 155 2.55 13.79 -9.61
CA ASP A 155 1.71 14.80 -10.26
C ASP A 155 1.33 14.44 -11.72
N ASP A 156 2.02 13.47 -12.33
CA ASP A 156 1.72 12.95 -13.68
C ASP A 156 0.79 11.71 -13.64
N GLU A 157 0.43 11.19 -12.47
CA GLU A 157 -0.48 10.03 -12.32
C GLU A 157 -1.84 10.21 -13.01
N PRO A 158 -2.46 11.41 -13.04
CA PRO A 158 -3.72 11.60 -13.75
C PRO A 158 -3.69 11.16 -15.22
N VAL A 159 -2.54 11.31 -15.89
CA VAL A 159 -2.36 10.84 -17.28
C VAL A 159 -2.41 9.32 -17.35
N THR A 160 -1.80 8.66 -16.37
CA THR A 160 -1.78 7.18 -16.27
C THR A 160 -3.16 6.63 -15.91
N VAL A 161 -3.90 7.31 -15.02
CA VAL A 161 -5.28 6.95 -14.66
C VAL A 161 -6.20 7.07 -15.87
N ALA A 162 -6.07 8.13 -16.67
CA ALA A 162 -6.85 8.28 -17.91
C ALA A 162 -6.63 7.12 -18.90
N LEU A 163 -5.42 6.53 -18.96
CA LEU A 163 -5.17 5.32 -19.76
C LEU A 163 -5.93 4.11 -19.22
N MET A 164 -6.05 3.99 -17.89
CA MET A 164 -6.84 2.92 -17.26
C MET A 164 -8.33 3.08 -17.59
N ASP A 165 -8.87 4.29 -17.46
CA ASP A 165 -10.28 4.57 -17.74
C ASP A 165 -10.65 4.29 -19.22
N ALA A 166 -9.81 4.74 -20.16
CA ALA A 166 -10.00 4.44 -21.57
C ALA A 166 -9.93 2.92 -21.86
N TYR A 167 -9.06 2.20 -21.19
CA TYR A 167 -8.98 0.75 -21.30
C TYR A 167 -10.24 0.06 -20.77
N LEU A 168 -10.79 0.52 -19.64
CA LEU A 168 -12.01 -0.02 -19.05
C LEU A 168 -13.20 0.16 -19.99
N GLU A 169 -13.38 1.36 -20.54
CA GLU A 169 -14.47 1.65 -21.50
C GLU A 169 -14.41 0.72 -22.72
N GLN A 170 -13.22 0.52 -23.30
CA GLN A 170 -13.01 -0.37 -24.46
C GLN A 170 -13.28 -1.84 -24.16
N ASN A 171 -13.19 -2.27 -22.90
CA ASN A 171 -13.31 -3.68 -22.50
C ASN A 171 -14.61 -3.99 -21.73
N GLY A 172 -15.54 -3.04 -21.62
CA GLY A 172 -16.85 -3.23 -20.96
C GLY A 172 -16.75 -3.36 -19.44
N TYR A 173 -15.89 -2.56 -18.82
CA TYR A 173 -15.75 -2.46 -17.38
C TYR A 173 -15.91 -1.01 -16.93
N VAL A 174 -16.23 -0.84 -15.67
CA VAL A 174 -16.29 0.47 -14.99
C VAL A 174 -15.57 0.38 -13.64
N ASN A 175 -15.12 1.51 -13.13
CA ASN A 175 -14.59 1.59 -11.77
C ASN A 175 -15.68 1.19 -10.75
N ASP A 176 -15.28 0.57 -9.64
CA ASP A 176 -16.18 0.07 -8.59
C ASP A 176 -15.66 0.52 -7.21
N PHE A 177 -15.41 1.81 -7.06
CA PHE A 177 -14.99 2.40 -5.80
C PHE A 177 -16.09 2.28 -4.74
N SER A 178 -15.70 2.01 -3.50
CA SER A 178 -16.57 1.93 -2.34
C SER A 178 -15.76 2.17 -1.06
N GLU A 179 -16.41 2.19 0.11
CA GLU A 179 -15.72 2.32 1.41
C GLU A 179 -14.68 1.21 1.67
N SER A 180 -14.80 0.05 1.04
CA SER A 180 -13.89 -1.09 1.18
C SER A 180 -13.02 -1.36 -0.04
N ARG A 181 -13.26 -0.69 -1.16
CA ARG A 181 -12.55 -0.85 -2.42
C ARG A 181 -12.08 0.52 -2.91
N LEU A 182 -10.85 0.84 -2.60
CA LEU A 182 -10.27 2.17 -2.73
C LEU A 182 -9.26 2.22 -3.88
N HIS A 183 -8.90 3.42 -4.28
CA HIS A 183 -7.69 3.66 -5.07
C HIS A 183 -6.47 3.16 -4.29
N HIS A 184 -5.59 2.40 -4.95
CA HIS A 184 -4.43 1.77 -4.33
C HIS A 184 -3.15 2.10 -5.11
N GLU A 185 -2.14 2.54 -4.39
CA GLU A 185 -0.80 2.83 -4.90
C GLU A 185 0.24 1.96 -4.20
N ILE A 186 1.19 1.40 -4.96
CA ILE A 186 2.32 0.63 -4.43
C ILE A 186 3.61 1.34 -4.82
N TYR A 187 4.34 1.86 -3.85
CA TYR A 187 5.54 2.68 -4.07
C TYR A 187 6.78 1.81 -4.20
N LEU A 188 7.23 1.55 -5.44
CA LEU A 188 8.38 0.69 -5.72
C LEU A 188 9.71 1.42 -5.63
N SER A 189 9.70 2.74 -5.74
CA SER A 189 10.87 3.60 -5.64
C SER A 189 10.90 4.34 -4.30
N ASP A 190 12.10 4.46 -3.71
CA ASP A 190 12.30 5.35 -2.57
C ASP A 190 12.51 6.77 -3.09
N ALA A 191 11.49 7.62 -2.97
CA ALA A 191 11.48 9.01 -3.45
C ALA A 191 12.64 9.85 -2.87
N ARG A 192 13.24 9.43 -1.75
CA ARG A 192 14.40 10.12 -1.15
C ARG A 192 15.73 9.80 -1.84
N LYS A 193 15.78 8.73 -2.65
CA LYS A 193 17.00 8.19 -3.27
C LYS A 193 16.99 8.21 -4.78
N VAL A 194 15.82 8.31 -5.37
CA VAL A 194 15.62 8.19 -6.82
C VAL A 194 15.04 9.51 -7.34
N ALA A 195 15.54 10.00 -8.47
CA ALA A 195 15.02 11.20 -9.12
C ALA A 195 13.56 10.99 -9.56
N PRO A 196 12.70 12.04 -9.51
CA PRO A 196 11.26 11.90 -9.75
C PRO A 196 10.89 11.27 -11.11
N ASP A 197 11.64 11.57 -12.16
CA ASP A 197 11.48 11.01 -13.51
C ASP A 197 11.67 9.48 -13.57
N LYS A 198 12.24 8.89 -12.53
CA LYS A 198 12.51 7.44 -12.41
C LYS A 198 11.67 6.74 -11.35
N TRP A 199 10.74 7.45 -10.70
CA TRP A 199 9.85 6.80 -9.75
C TRP A 199 8.97 5.78 -10.45
N LYS A 200 8.63 4.72 -9.72
CA LYS A 200 7.73 3.67 -10.17
C LYS A 200 6.68 3.43 -9.11
N THR A 201 5.44 3.55 -9.51
CA THR A 201 4.26 3.31 -8.67
C THR A 201 3.32 2.37 -9.43
N VAL A 202 2.85 1.32 -8.77
CA VAL A 202 1.70 0.57 -9.31
C VAL A 202 0.45 1.32 -8.90
N ILE A 203 -0.37 1.71 -9.88
CA ILE A 203 -1.71 2.26 -9.64
C ILE A 203 -2.71 1.15 -9.89
N ARG A 204 -3.67 0.98 -8.96
CA ARG A 204 -4.68 -0.06 -9.02
C ARG A 204 -6.04 0.49 -8.63
N HIS A 205 -7.07 0.17 -9.44
CA HIS A 205 -8.45 0.53 -9.18
C HIS A 205 -9.34 -0.70 -9.15
N PRO A 206 -10.29 -0.78 -8.22
CA PRO A 206 -11.34 -1.80 -8.23
C PRO A 206 -12.28 -1.57 -9.39
N ILE A 207 -12.70 -2.67 -10.03
CA ILE A 207 -13.58 -2.63 -11.21
C ILE A 207 -14.70 -3.67 -11.14
N LYS A 208 -15.73 -3.45 -11.95
CA LYS A 208 -16.79 -4.41 -12.23
C LYS A 208 -17.18 -4.38 -13.71
N LYS A 209 -17.94 -5.37 -14.16
CA LYS A 209 -18.57 -5.33 -15.49
C LYS A 209 -19.54 -4.15 -15.57
N ALA A 210 -19.54 -3.48 -16.73
CA ALA A 210 -20.47 -2.40 -17.05
C ALA A 210 -21.91 -2.89 -17.16
#